data_199bd9b23f3f952dfaae7e51d111c5b7
#
_entry.id   199bd9b23f3f952dfaae7e51d111c5b7
#
_cell.length_a   1.000
_cell.length_b   1.000
_cell.length_c   1.000
_cell.angle_alpha   90.00
_cell.angle_beta   90.00
_cell.angle_gamma   90.00
#
_symmetry.space_group_name_H-M   'P 1'
#
loop_
_entity.id
_entity.type
_entity.pdbx_description
1 polymer ?
#
loop_
_entity_poly.entity_id
_entity_poly.type
_entity_poly.pdbx_seq_one_letter_code
_entity_poly.pdbx_strand_id
1 'polypeptide(L)'
;LLDLSLRNNLLNIRITKNTLQLIPANLSCLEDALADGEEFRILHRPSDWENPDMEFGIYSSIPASDPITDFVNSELSQKRLRFYLPENDLSKALTHLYRSSRTSIEENGANTLYLALGLLKWYESPSSERPRYAPILLMPVEIIRKSAAKGYVIRSREEETMMNITLLEMLRQNFGISVPGLDPLPTDESGVNVKLIYSIIRNSIKNQRKWDVEEQAILGIFSFNKFIMWNDIHNNANKLTQNKIVSSLINGKIEWDATTEEIDATYMDKELSPADIVLPIIADSSQLEAIYEAVHDKTFILHGPPGTGKSQTITNIIANALYNGKRVLFVAEKMAALSVVQNRLAAIGLAPFCLEIHSNKTKKSAVISQLKETTEIIRQ
;
A
#
# COMPACT_ATOMS: atom_id res chain seq x y z
N LEU A 1 -9.57 -12.46 -2.84
CA LEU A 1 -8.86 -11.19 -2.62
C LEU A 1 -9.65 -10.21 -1.74
N LEU A 2 -10.96 -10.06 -1.97
CA LEU A 2 -11.81 -9.19 -1.14
C LEU A 2 -12.22 -9.93 0.13
N ASP A 3 -11.75 -9.46 1.28
CA ASP A 3 -12.13 -9.99 2.59
C ASP A 3 -13.10 -9.02 3.27
N LEU A 4 -14.40 -9.34 3.21
CA LEU A 4 -15.47 -8.60 3.89
C LEU A 4 -15.82 -9.21 5.26
N SER A 5 -14.99 -10.11 5.78
CA SER A 5 -15.21 -10.70 7.10
C SER A 5 -14.81 -9.74 8.23
N LEU A 6 -15.32 -10.01 9.42
CA LEU A 6 -14.96 -9.29 10.66
C LEU A 6 -13.51 -9.49 11.12
N ARG A 7 -12.72 -10.30 10.40
CA ARG A 7 -11.28 -10.46 10.64
C ARG A 7 -10.50 -9.32 10.02
N ASN A 8 -11.09 -8.66 9.01
CA ASN A 8 -10.47 -7.52 8.34
C ASN A 8 -10.54 -6.28 9.25
N ASN A 9 -9.39 -5.72 9.61
CA ASN A 9 -9.29 -4.52 10.44
C ASN A 9 -9.80 -3.24 9.74
N LEU A 10 -9.99 -3.27 8.43
CA LEU A 10 -10.64 -2.20 7.67
C LEU A 10 -12.17 -2.17 7.88
N LEU A 11 -12.76 -3.22 8.44
CA LEU A 11 -14.19 -3.32 8.73
C LEU A 11 -14.49 -3.44 10.23
N ASN A 12 -13.53 -3.93 11.00
CA ASN A 12 -13.68 -4.14 12.43
C ASN A 12 -12.36 -3.96 13.16
N ILE A 13 -12.04 -2.70 13.49
CA ILE A 13 -10.83 -2.38 14.26
C ILE A 13 -10.90 -3.02 15.65
N ARG A 14 -9.78 -3.58 16.06
CA ARG A 14 -9.54 -4.04 17.42
C ARG A 14 -8.35 -3.32 18.00
N ILE A 15 -8.46 -2.85 19.22
CA ILE A 15 -7.33 -2.25 19.92
C ILE A 15 -6.36 -3.35 20.31
N THR A 16 -5.17 -3.28 19.74
CA THR A 16 -4.08 -4.25 19.92
C THR A 16 -2.75 -3.50 19.96
N LYS A 17 -1.64 -4.20 20.09
CA LYS A 17 -0.32 -3.60 19.95
C LYS A 17 -0.05 -2.95 18.58
N ASN A 18 -0.89 -3.23 17.59
CA ASN A 18 -0.77 -2.69 16.22
C ASN A 18 -1.72 -1.51 15.97
N THR A 19 -2.50 -1.10 16.97
CA THR A 19 -3.50 -0.03 16.87
C THR A 19 -3.49 0.81 18.12
N LEU A 20 -3.29 2.11 17.98
CA LEU A 20 -3.21 3.07 19.10
C LEU A 20 -4.30 4.11 18.93
N GLN A 21 -5.17 4.22 19.92
CA GLN A 21 -6.26 5.19 19.92
C GLN A 21 -5.74 6.56 20.39
N LEU A 22 -5.97 7.58 19.58
CA LEU A 22 -5.72 8.98 19.92
C LEU A 22 -6.79 9.47 20.90
N ILE A 23 -6.41 10.27 21.88
CA ILE A 23 -7.37 11.02 22.69
C ILE A 23 -8.05 12.05 21.77
N PRO A 24 -9.39 12.12 21.74
CA PRO A 24 -10.11 12.90 20.74
C PRO A 24 -9.64 14.36 20.64
N ALA A 25 -9.27 14.76 19.46
CA ALA A 25 -8.90 16.12 19.08
C ALA A 25 -9.77 16.58 17.91
N ASN A 26 -9.67 17.81 17.50
CA ASN A 26 -10.33 18.29 16.29
C ASN A 26 -9.68 17.64 15.05
N LEU A 27 -10.34 16.62 14.49
CA LEU A 27 -9.79 15.80 13.41
C LEU A 27 -9.62 16.55 12.09
N SER A 28 -10.46 17.56 11.81
CA SER A 28 -10.23 18.43 10.63
C SER A 28 -8.94 19.22 10.79
N CYS A 29 -8.76 19.92 11.92
CA CYS A 29 -7.53 20.69 12.15
C CYS A 29 -6.28 19.79 12.20
N LEU A 30 -6.42 18.55 12.66
CA LEU A 30 -5.33 17.58 12.66
C LEU A 30 -4.97 17.13 11.24
N GLU A 31 -5.98 16.85 10.41
CA GLU A 31 -5.79 16.47 9.02
C GLU A 31 -5.13 17.58 8.24
N ASP A 32 -5.67 18.81 8.31
CA ASP A 32 -5.13 19.99 7.65
C ASP A 32 -3.65 20.21 8.02
N ALA A 33 -3.33 20.18 9.31
CA ALA A 33 -1.96 20.41 9.77
C ALA A 33 -0.98 19.32 9.34
N LEU A 34 -1.42 18.05 9.32
CA LEU A 34 -0.60 16.96 8.81
C LEU A 34 -0.44 17.03 7.29
N ALA A 35 -1.49 17.38 6.55
CA ALA A 35 -1.46 17.55 5.10
C ALA A 35 -0.50 18.69 4.69
N ASP A 36 -0.45 19.76 5.48
CA ASP A 36 0.51 20.87 5.33
C ASP A 36 1.96 20.47 5.71
N GLY A 37 2.17 19.22 6.10
CA GLY A 37 3.51 18.70 6.40
C GLY A 37 3.99 18.95 7.82
N GLU A 38 3.11 19.32 8.74
CA GLU A 38 3.48 19.55 10.13
C GLU A 38 3.81 18.24 10.86
N GLU A 39 4.72 18.33 11.84
CA GLU A 39 5.14 17.21 12.67
C GLU A 39 4.52 17.32 14.05
N PHE A 40 3.99 16.20 14.56
CA PHE A 40 3.39 16.14 15.90
C PHE A 40 4.17 15.20 16.79
N ARG A 41 4.48 15.65 18.01
CA ARG A 41 5.10 14.82 19.05
C ARG A 41 4.04 13.87 19.63
N ILE A 42 4.39 12.59 19.70
CA ILE A 42 3.54 11.57 20.31
C ILE A 42 3.77 11.52 21.80
N LEU A 43 2.71 11.64 22.60
CA LEU A 43 2.73 11.62 24.05
C LEU A 43 1.72 10.60 24.59
N HIS A 44 2.04 10.09 25.79
CA HIS A 44 1.13 9.21 26.54
C HIS A 44 -0.04 10.00 27.16
N ARG A 45 -1.04 9.31 27.68
CA ARG A 45 -2.13 9.93 28.43
C ARG A 45 -1.57 10.66 29.66
N PRO A 46 -2.23 11.73 30.12
CA PRO A 46 -1.91 12.34 31.41
C PRO A 46 -1.95 11.30 32.54
N SER A 47 -1.03 11.41 33.50
CA SER A 47 -0.89 10.43 34.58
C SER A 47 -2.04 10.44 35.59
N ASP A 48 -2.77 11.53 35.65
CA ASP A 48 -3.92 11.77 36.50
C ASP A 48 -5.25 11.34 35.88
N TRP A 49 -5.22 10.85 34.64
CA TRP A 49 -6.42 10.34 33.98
C TRP A 49 -6.64 8.87 34.28
N GLU A 50 -7.64 8.59 35.12
CA GLU A 50 -8.19 7.24 35.22
C GLU A 50 -8.99 6.91 33.96
N ASN A 51 -8.94 5.66 33.56
CA ASN A 51 -9.48 5.20 32.31
C ASN A 51 -10.80 4.46 32.57
N PRO A 52 -11.97 5.11 32.42
CA PRO A 52 -13.23 4.54 32.94
C PRO A 52 -13.75 3.33 32.17
N ASP A 53 -13.39 3.12 30.88
CA ASP A 53 -14.04 2.09 30.05
C ASP A 53 -13.07 1.33 29.12
N MET A 54 -12.14 0.57 29.72
CA MET A 54 -11.29 -0.36 28.92
C MET A 54 -12.02 -1.62 28.43
N GLU A 55 -13.26 -1.88 28.86
CA GLU A 55 -13.95 -3.13 28.55
C GLU A 55 -14.32 -3.34 27.08
N PHE A 56 -14.43 -2.28 26.26
CA PHE A 56 -14.86 -2.38 24.86
C PHE A 56 -13.81 -1.99 23.81
N GLY A 57 -12.62 -1.60 24.20
CA GLY A 57 -11.49 -1.37 23.29
C GLY A 57 -11.55 -0.08 22.45
N ILE A 58 -12.69 0.61 22.37
CA ILE A 58 -12.86 1.90 21.71
C ILE A 58 -13.66 2.81 22.62
N TYR A 59 -13.12 3.97 22.95
CA TYR A 59 -13.77 4.94 23.81
C TYR A 59 -14.83 5.72 23.03
N SER A 60 -16.02 5.80 23.54
CA SER A 60 -17.07 6.66 23.00
C SER A 60 -16.69 8.13 23.11
N SER A 61 -17.18 8.95 22.18
CA SER A 61 -16.87 10.38 22.08
C SER A 61 -17.11 11.11 23.40
N ILE A 62 -16.11 11.89 23.83
CA ILE A 62 -16.24 12.81 24.97
C ILE A 62 -17.11 13.99 24.53
N PRO A 63 -18.05 14.45 25.38
CA PRO A 63 -18.89 15.62 25.05
C PRO A 63 -18.05 16.87 24.77
N ALA A 64 -18.47 17.67 23.79
CA ALA A 64 -17.71 18.84 23.27
C ALA A 64 -17.51 19.99 24.30
N SER A 65 -18.04 19.87 25.50
CA SER A 65 -17.94 20.87 26.59
C SER A 65 -17.07 20.40 27.78
N ASP A 66 -16.28 19.36 27.59
CA ASP A 66 -15.45 18.80 28.67
C ASP A 66 -14.09 19.52 28.73
N PRO A 67 -13.55 19.79 29.94
CA PRO A 67 -12.19 20.31 30.13
C PRO A 67 -11.09 19.52 29.41
N ILE A 68 -11.34 18.26 29.15
CA ILE A 68 -10.46 17.39 28.36
C ILE A 68 -10.34 17.85 26.91
N THR A 69 -11.44 18.25 26.28
CA THR A 69 -11.45 18.75 24.89
C THR A 69 -10.61 20.03 24.73
N ASP A 70 -10.72 20.96 25.67
CA ASP A 70 -9.93 22.20 25.65
C ASP A 70 -8.44 21.89 25.86
N PHE A 71 -8.12 21.00 26.78
CA PHE A 71 -6.75 20.54 27.00
C PHE A 71 -6.15 19.92 25.75
N VAL A 72 -6.86 18.98 25.11
CA VAL A 72 -6.36 18.27 23.92
C VAL A 72 -6.21 19.20 22.72
N ASN A 73 -7.12 20.14 22.53
CA ASN A 73 -7.02 21.17 21.48
C ASN A 73 -5.84 22.12 21.74
N SER A 74 -5.56 22.45 23.01
CA SER A 74 -4.36 23.19 23.40
C SER A 74 -3.08 22.39 23.09
N GLU A 75 -3.05 21.10 23.36
CA GLU A 75 -1.93 20.22 22.98
C GLU A 75 -1.75 20.15 21.45
N LEU A 76 -2.84 20.05 20.70
CA LEU A 76 -2.81 20.08 19.23
C LEU A 76 -2.16 21.34 18.69
N SER A 77 -2.52 22.50 19.24
CA SER A 77 -1.91 23.80 18.85
C SER A 77 -0.40 23.86 19.17
N GLN A 78 0.06 23.08 20.15
CA GLN A 78 1.47 22.92 20.52
C GLN A 78 2.18 21.80 19.76
N LYS A 79 1.57 21.23 18.72
CA LYS A 79 2.07 20.11 17.92
C LYS A 79 2.31 18.84 18.76
N ARG A 80 1.37 18.53 19.63
CA ARG A 80 1.40 17.36 20.50
C ARG A 80 0.15 16.53 20.31
N LEU A 81 0.29 15.21 20.21
CA LEU A 81 -0.81 14.26 20.15
C LEU A 81 -0.70 13.29 21.32
N ARG A 82 -1.79 13.10 22.05
CA ARG A 82 -1.87 12.19 23.17
C ARG A 82 -2.68 10.96 22.85
N PHE A 83 -2.14 9.82 23.29
CA PHE A 83 -2.76 8.51 23.11
C PHE A 83 -3.23 7.94 24.44
N TYR A 84 -4.24 7.09 24.44
CA TYR A 84 -4.84 6.52 25.67
C TYR A 84 -3.94 5.57 26.44
N LEU A 85 -2.72 5.30 26.01
CA LEU A 85 -1.79 4.38 26.67
C LEU A 85 -0.89 5.10 27.71
N PRO A 86 -0.53 4.39 28.80
CA PRO A 86 0.52 4.83 29.70
C PRO A 86 1.89 4.86 28.99
N GLU A 87 2.84 5.60 29.53
CA GLU A 87 4.14 5.87 28.90
C GLU A 87 4.89 4.61 28.46
N ASN A 88 5.01 3.63 29.36
CA ASN A 88 5.75 2.39 29.08
C ASN A 88 5.12 1.56 27.96
N ASP A 89 3.79 1.47 27.93
CA ASP A 89 3.07 0.68 26.93
C ASP A 89 3.03 1.40 25.59
N LEU A 90 2.88 2.72 25.59
CA LEU A 90 2.99 3.55 24.40
C LEU A 90 4.37 3.40 23.75
N SER A 91 5.45 3.47 24.54
CA SER A 91 6.82 3.32 24.03
C SER A 91 7.05 1.96 23.36
N LYS A 92 6.55 0.87 23.96
CA LYS A 92 6.61 -0.48 23.37
C LYS A 92 5.81 -0.57 22.07
N ALA A 93 4.59 -0.05 22.08
CA ALA A 93 3.69 -0.07 20.92
C ALA A 93 4.26 0.76 19.76
N LEU A 94 4.76 1.98 20.02
CA LEU A 94 5.41 2.82 19.01
C LEU A 94 6.67 2.17 18.43
N THR A 95 7.48 1.52 19.26
CA THR A 95 8.64 0.76 18.77
C THR A 95 8.23 -0.37 17.85
N HIS A 96 7.14 -1.07 18.17
CA HIS A 96 6.60 -2.13 17.34
C HIS A 96 6.06 -1.59 16.01
N LEU A 97 5.22 -0.54 16.04
CA LEU A 97 4.67 0.10 14.84
C LEU A 97 5.78 0.65 13.92
N TYR A 98 6.77 1.33 14.51
CA TYR A 98 7.93 1.83 13.78
C TYR A 98 8.69 0.72 13.04
N ARG A 99 8.97 -0.39 13.73
CA ARG A 99 9.67 -1.54 13.12
C ARG A 99 8.81 -2.20 12.03
N SER A 100 7.55 -2.49 12.33
CA SER A 100 6.65 -3.16 11.40
C SER A 100 6.41 -2.35 10.13
N SER A 101 6.19 -1.03 10.24
CA SER A 101 6.00 -0.17 9.08
C SER A 101 7.28 -0.09 8.23
N ARG A 102 8.44 0.01 8.88
CA ARG A 102 9.71 0.03 8.18
C ARG A 102 10.01 -1.28 7.46
N THR A 103 9.80 -2.41 8.10
CA THR A 103 9.95 -3.74 7.48
C THR A 103 9.01 -3.89 6.27
N SER A 104 7.76 -3.44 6.39
CA SER A 104 6.81 -3.49 5.27
C SER A 104 7.29 -2.67 4.06
N ILE A 105 7.85 -1.49 4.30
CA ILE A 105 8.42 -0.66 3.25
C ILE A 105 9.67 -1.30 2.65
N GLU A 106 10.55 -1.87 3.47
CA GLU A 106 11.79 -2.51 3.02
C GLU A 106 11.55 -3.80 2.25
N GLU A 107 10.57 -4.62 2.67
CA GLU A 107 10.28 -5.90 2.03
C GLU A 107 9.32 -5.79 0.85
N ASN A 108 8.23 -5.04 0.99
CA ASN A 108 7.12 -5.01 0.04
C ASN A 108 7.02 -3.69 -0.72
N GLY A 109 7.81 -2.68 -0.33
CA GLY A 109 7.71 -1.33 -0.88
C GLY A 109 6.42 -0.59 -0.54
N ALA A 110 5.55 -1.14 0.32
CA ALA A 110 4.23 -0.59 0.61
C ALA A 110 4.15 0.03 2.02
N ASN A 111 3.62 1.26 2.10
CA ASN A 111 3.24 1.82 3.39
C ASN A 111 2.07 1.03 3.97
N THR A 112 2.16 0.71 5.24
CA THR A 112 1.08 0.04 5.98
C THR A 112 0.66 0.81 7.22
N LEU A 113 1.36 1.90 7.55
CA LEU A 113 1.06 2.73 8.72
C LEU A 113 0.17 3.90 8.32
N TYR A 114 -1.02 3.94 8.90
CA TYR A 114 -2.01 4.97 8.65
C TYR A 114 -2.57 5.54 9.95
N LEU A 115 -2.92 6.82 9.92
CA LEU A 115 -3.80 7.44 10.87
C LEU A 115 -5.23 7.36 10.32
N ALA A 116 -6.04 6.50 10.93
CA ALA A 116 -7.46 6.41 10.62
C ALA A 116 -8.19 7.60 11.24
N LEU A 117 -8.91 8.37 10.43
CA LEU A 117 -9.68 9.54 10.84
C LEU A 117 -11.18 9.22 10.68
N GLY A 118 -11.88 9.22 11.80
CA GLY A 118 -13.27 8.83 11.89
C GLY A 118 -13.50 7.31 11.80
N LEU A 119 -14.44 6.84 12.59
CA LEU A 119 -14.86 5.44 12.63
C LEU A 119 -16.34 5.34 12.34
N LEU A 120 -16.74 4.49 11.39
CA LEU A 120 -18.13 4.09 11.27
C LEU A 120 -18.45 3.06 12.36
N LYS A 121 -19.34 3.41 13.27
CA LYS A 121 -19.98 2.46 14.19
C LYS A 121 -21.12 1.78 13.46
N TRP A 122 -21.04 0.47 13.31
CA TRP A 122 -22.00 -0.30 12.56
C TRP A 122 -22.34 -1.64 13.24
N TYR A 123 -23.40 -2.30 12.82
CA TYR A 123 -23.87 -3.57 13.36
C TYR A 123 -24.14 -4.56 12.24
N GLU A 124 -23.84 -5.83 12.49
CA GLU A 124 -24.00 -6.92 11.50
C GLU A 124 -25.48 -7.17 11.14
N SER A 125 -26.37 -6.94 12.09
CA SER A 125 -27.80 -7.06 11.92
C SER A 125 -28.55 -6.12 12.87
N PRO A 126 -29.84 -5.82 12.63
CA PRO A 126 -30.66 -5.00 13.53
C PRO A 126 -30.77 -5.56 14.96
N SER A 127 -30.62 -6.87 15.12
CA SER A 127 -30.68 -7.57 16.42
C SER A 127 -29.31 -7.63 17.12
N SER A 128 -28.22 -7.24 16.44
CA SER A 128 -26.90 -7.26 17.05
C SER A 128 -26.79 -6.20 18.15
N GLU A 129 -26.23 -6.60 19.29
CA GLU A 129 -25.94 -5.69 20.41
C GLU A 129 -24.49 -5.20 20.39
N ARG A 130 -23.60 -5.92 19.72
CA ARG A 130 -22.17 -5.58 19.62
C ARG A 130 -21.90 -4.63 18.48
N PRO A 131 -21.45 -3.40 18.74
CA PRO A 131 -20.99 -2.49 17.70
C PRO A 131 -19.70 -3.00 17.06
N ARG A 132 -19.52 -2.66 15.78
CA ARG A 132 -18.30 -2.80 15.01
C ARG A 132 -17.83 -1.42 14.60
N TYR A 133 -16.52 -1.27 14.46
CA TYR A 133 -15.93 0.02 14.11
C TYR A 133 -15.03 -0.13 12.91
N ALA A 134 -15.33 0.59 11.86
CA ALA A 134 -14.56 0.59 10.63
C ALA A 134 -13.95 1.97 10.38
N PRO A 135 -12.65 2.08 10.04
CA PRO A 135 -12.05 3.37 9.69
C PRO A 135 -12.73 3.96 8.47
N ILE A 136 -12.91 5.26 8.44
CA ILE A 136 -13.53 5.98 7.33
C ILE A 136 -12.45 6.49 6.39
N LEU A 137 -11.57 7.35 6.86
CA LEU A 137 -10.45 7.89 6.12
C LEU A 137 -9.14 7.32 6.65
N LEU A 138 -8.18 7.18 5.80
CA LEU A 138 -6.87 6.64 6.10
C LEU A 138 -5.80 7.56 5.54
N MET A 139 -5.16 8.28 6.44
CA MET A 139 -4.07 9.19 6.14
C MET A 139 -2.74 8.46 6.24
N PRO A 140 -1.96 8.37 5.16
CA PRO A 140 -0.64 7.75 5.20
C PRO A 140 0.30 8.55 6.09
N VAL A 141 0.90 7.90 7.08
CA VAL A 141 1.80 8.57 8.02
C VAL A 141 3.08 7.78 8.21
N GLU A 142 4.08 8.46 8.76
CA GLU A 142 5.29 7.80 9.24
C GLU A 142 5.61 8.22 10.68
N ILE A 143 6.18 7.29 11.43
CA ILE A 143 6.74 7.55 12.75
C ILE A 143 8.23 7.79 12.60
N ILE A 144 8.72 8.89 13.17
CA ILE A 144 10.14 9.24 13.18
C ILE A 144 10.65 9.21 14.60
N ARG A 145 11.72 8.50 14.82
CA ARG A 145 12.45 8.52 16.10
C ARG A 145 13.50 9.63 16.07
N LYS A 146 13.27 10.74 16.76
CA LYS A 146 14.20 11.90 16.77
C LYS A 146 15.39 11.63 17.70
N SER A 147 15.20 11.72 19.01
CA SER A 147 16.24 11.49 20.03
C SER A 147 15.61 10.91 21.29
N ALA A 148 16.43 10.44 22.23
CA ALA A 148 15.94 9.95 23.52
C ALA A 148 15.08 10.99 24.27
N ALA A 149 15.42 12.27 24.19
CA ALA A 149 14.68 13.35 24.84
C ALA A 149 13.43 13.81 24.04
N LYS A 150 13.45 13.76 22.72
CA LYS A 150 12.33 14.19 21.86
C LYS A 150 11.32 13.09 21.57
N GLY A 151 11.67 11.81 21.78
CA GLY A 151 10.79 10.66 21.59
C GLY A 151 10.41 10.42 20.12
N TYR A 152 9.18 10.01 19.91
CA TYR A 152 8.60 9.74 18.61
C TYR A 152 7.76 10.92 18.11
N VAL A 153 7.83 11.12 16.81
CA VAL A 153 7.08 12.14 16.07
C VAL A 153 6.32 11.46 14.95
N ILE A 154 5.12 11.91 14.68
CA ILE A 154 4.32 11.50 13.52
C ILE A 154 4.26 12.66 12.53
N ARG A 155 4.34 12.35 11.24
CA ARG A 155 4.04 13.27 10.14
C ARG A 155 3.33 12.54 9.00
N SER A 156 2.66 13.29 8.16
CA SER A 156 2.12 12.75 6.91
C SER A 156 3.23 12.31 5.97
N ARG A 157 2.91 11.35 5.13
CA ARG A 157 3.70 11.02 3.95
C ARG A 157 3.22 11.87 2.76
N GLU A 158 3.98 11.89 1.67
CA GLU A 158 3.62 12.61 0.44
C GLU A 158 2.44 11.97 -0.33
N GLU A 159 1.89 10.87 0.20
CA GLU A 159 0.74 10.15 -0.37
C GLU A 159 -0.57 10.79 0.12
N GLU A 160 -1.59 10.80 -0.73
CA GLU A 160 -2.89 11.41 -0.40
C GLU A 160 -3.68 10.60 0.63
N THR A 161 -4.46 11.30 1.45
CA THR A 161 -5.48 10.67 2.33
C THR A 161 -6.50 9.95 1.47
N MET A 162 -6.85 8.72 1.83
CA MET A 162 -7.74 7.88 1.04
C MET A 162 -8.98 7.43 1.81
N MET A 163 -10.06 7.21 1.09
CA MET A 163 -11.27 6.58 1.61
C MET A 163 -11.05 5.08 1.84
N ASN A 164 -11.62 4.54 2.90
CA ASN A 164 -11.69 3.09 3.08
C ASN A 164 -12.67 2.45 2.09
N ILE A 165 -12.17 2.10 0.92
CA ILE A 165 -12.98 1.53 -0.17
C ILE A 165 -13.55 0.16 0.23
N THR A 166 -12.85 -0.61 1.08
CA THR A 166 -13.38 -1.88 1.61
C THR A 166 -14.67 -1.67 2.41
N LEU A 167 -14.75 -0.56 3.15
CA LEU A 167 -15.96 -0.16 3.86
C LEU A 167 -17.08 0.17 2.89
N LEU A 168 -16.83 0.99 1.85
CA LEU A 168 -17.84 1.34 0.85
C LEU A 168 -18.39 0.10 0.14
N GLU A 169 -17.52 -0.84 -0.20
CA GLU A 169 -17.92 -2.08 -0.86
C GLU A 169 -18.71 -3.00 0.08
N MET A 170 -18.37 -3.07 1.34
CA MET A 170 -19.15 -3.78 2.36
C MET A 170 -20.53 -3.17 2.53
N LEU A 171 -20.64 -1.83 2.60
CA LEU A 171 -21.92 -1.12 2.66
C LEU A 171 -22.80 -1.44 1.46
N ARG A 172 -22.20 -1.45 0.28
CA ARG A 172 -22.90 -1.75 -0.98
C ARG A 172 -23.38 -3.19 -1.06
N GLN A 173 -22.47 -4.16 -0.80
CA GLN A 173 -22.78 -5.59 -0.98
C GLN A 173 -23.68 -6.14 0.12
N ASN A 174 -23.42 -5.82 1.38
CA ASN A 174 -24.10 -6.44 2.51
C ASN A 174 -25.37 -5.70 2.93
N PHE A 175 -25.43 -4.38 2.67
CA PHE A 175 -26.54 -3.54 3.16
C PHE A 175 -27.27 -2.77 2.06
N GLY A 176 -26.81 -2.85 0.80
CA GLY A 176 -27.39 -2.10 -0.32
C GLY A 176 -27.24 -0.58 -0.19
N ILE A 177 -26.28 -0.12 0.63
CA ILE A 177 -26.05 1.31 0.88
C ILE A 177 -24.98 1.81 -0.11
N SER A 178 -25.36 2.76 -0.96
CA SER A 178 -24.43 3.50 -1.81
C SER A 178 -24.08 4.84 -1.16
N VAL A 179 -22.82 5.21 -1.20
CA VAL A 179 -22.30 6.48 -0.65
C VAL A 179 -21.70 7.30 -1.79
N PRO A 180 -22.52 8.10 -2.48
CA PRO A 180 -22.04 8.92 -3.61
C PRO A 180 -21.24 10.13 -3.13
N GLY A 181 -20.41 10.70 -4.02
CA GLY A 181 -19.69 11.96 -3.77
C GLY A 181 -18.39 11.80 -2.98
N LEU A 182 -17.82 10.60 -2.92
CA LEU A 182 -16.53 10.31 -2.31
C LEU A 182 -15.45 9.90 -3.33
N ASP A 183 -15.72 10.06 -4.62
CA ASP A 183 -14.76 9.84 -5.71
C ASP A 183 -14.93 10.92 -6.78
N PRO A 184 -14.02 11.90 -6.89
CA PRO A 184 -12.90 12.14 -5.96
C PRO A 184 -13.36 12.55 -4.55
N LEU A 185 -12.48 12.40 -3.57
CA LEU A 185 -12.76 12.88 -2.21
C LEU A 185 -12.98 14.39 -2.19
N PRO A 186 -13.97 14.89 -1.45
CA PRO A 186 -14.11 16.34 -1.21
C PRO A 186 -12.85 16.90 -0.53
N THR A 187 -12.33 17.98 -1.06
CA THR A 187 -11.17 18.70 -0.53
C THR A 187 -11.55 20.11 -0.05
N ASP A 188 -10.73 20.69 0.78
CA ASP A 188 -10.77 22.09 1.19
C ASP A 188 -9.44 22.81 0.87
N GLU A 189 -9.06 23.85 1.61
CA GLU A 189 -7.86 24.63 1.30
C GLU A 189 -6.54 23.89 1.60
N SER A 190 -6.54 22.99 2.61
CA SER A 190 -5.32 22.33 3.09
C SER A 190 -5.26 20.83 2.77
N GLY A 191 -6.42 20.18 2.64
CA GLY A 191 -6.44 18.73 2.46
C GLY A 191 -7.81 18.15 2.11
N VAL A 192 -8.19 17.10 2.82
CA VAL A 192 -9.47 16.42 2.64
C VAL A 192 -10.52 17.04 3.58
N ASN A 193 -11.69 17.41 3.06
CA ASN A 193 -12.76 17.97 3.88
C ASN A 193 -13.42 16.92 4.76
N VAL A 194 -12.81 16.64 5.91
CA VAL A 194 -13.21 15.59 6.86
C VAL A 194 -14.66 15.74 7.31
N LYS A 195 -15.10 16.98 7.63
CA LYS A 195 -16.48 17.25 8.12
C LYS A 195 -17.53 16.95 7.05
N LEU A 196 -17.26 17.34 5.80
CA LEU A 196 -18.17 17.07 4.70
C LEU A 196 -18.29 15.57 4.44
N ILE A 197 -17.17 14.84 4.48
CA ILE A 197 -17.15 13.39 4.30
C ILE A 197 -17.98 12.69 5.39
N TYR A 198 -17.81 13.08 6.65
CA TYR A 198 -18.63 12.53 7.75
C TYR A 198 -20.11 12.82 7.55
N SER A 199 -20.47 14.02 7.10
CA SER A 199 -21.85 14.38 6.78
C SER A 199 -22.45 13.54 5.66
N ILE A 200 -21.68 13.27 4.60
CA ILE A 200 -22.10 12.40 3.49
C ILE A 200 -22.36 10.98 3.99
N ILE A 201 -21.47 10.44 4.83
CA ILE A 201 -21.61 9.09 5.37
C ILE A 201 -22.83 9.02 6.31
N ARG A 202 -22.97 9.96 7.27
CA ARG A 202 -24.14 10.02 8.18
C ARG A 202 -25.43 10.07 7.38
N ASN A 203 -25.47 10.85 6.31
CA ASN A 203 -26.64 10.93 5.43
C ASN A 203 -26.96 9.60 4.75
N SER A 204 -25.94 8.88 4.29
CA SER A 204 -26.11 7.60 3.62
C SER A 204 -26.57 6.48 4.54
N ILE A 205 -26.19 6.53 5.82
CA ILE A 205 -26.55 5.51 6.83
C ILE A 205 -27.75 5.90 7.69
N LYS A 206 -28.40 7.05 7.46
CA LYS A 206 -29.49 7.59 8.33
C LYS A 206 -30.63 6.63 8.61
N ASN A 207 -30.87 5.67 7.72
CA ASN A 207 -31.90 4.64 7.88
C ASN A 207 -31.44 3.44 8.71
N GLN A 208 -30.16 3.36 9.06
CA GLN A 208 -29.60 2.29 9.87
C GLN A 208 -29.69 2.63 11.36
N ARG A 209 -30.41 1.81 12.10
CA ARG A 209 -30.63 2.03 13.52
C ARG A 209 -29.34 1.81 14.32
N LYS A 210 -29.00 2.72 15.23
CA LYS A 210 -27.79 2.70 16.09
C LYS A 210 -26.45 2.92 15.36
N TRP A 211 -26.44 3.11 14.04
CA TRP A 211 -25.22 3.43 13.31
C TRP A 211 -24.89 4.91 13.43
N ASP A 212 -23.61 5.23 13.53
CA ASP A 212 -23.14 6.61 13.56
C ASP A 212 -21.66 6.71 13.14
N VAL A 213 -21.22 7.92 12.87
CA VAL A 213 -19.82 8.28 12.65
C VAL A 213 -19.23 8.79 13.97
N GLU A 214 -18.32 8.02 14.53
CA GLU A 214 -17.54 8.42 15.71
C GLU A 214 -16.31 9.21 15.30
N GLU A 215 -16.18 10.45 15.78
CA GLU A 215 -15.06 11.35 15.44
C GLU A 215 -13.83 11.02 16.29
N GLN A 216 -13.25 9.86 16.02
CA GLN A 216 -12.07 9.32 16.69
C GLN A 216 -10.97 9.04 15.71
N ALA A 217 -9.72 9.02 16.17
CA ALA A 217 -8.57 8.65 15.36
C ALA A 217 -7.79 7.47 15.95
N ILE A 218 -7.32 6.61 15.07
CA ILE A 218 -6.54 5.44 15.43
C ILE A 218 -5.29 5.37 14.55
N LEU A 219 -4.12 5.34 15.18
CA LEU A 219 -2.86 5.05 14.50
C LEU A 219 -2.66 3.53 14.44
N GLY A 220 -2.48 2.98 13.26
CA GLY A 220 -2.38 1.52 13.12
C GLY A 220 -1.83 1.03 11.80
N ILE A 221 -1.64 -0.29 11.74
CA ILE A 221 -1.22 -1.00 10.54
C ILE A 221 -2.46 -1.45 9.78
N PHE A 222 -2.61 -0.98 8.54
CA PHE A 222 -3.68 -1.35 7.62
C PHE A 222 -3.09 -1.77 6.28
N SER A 223 -3.73 -2.69 5.58
CA SER A 223 -3.30 -3.18 4.27
C SER A 223 -4.44 -3.15 3.27
N PHE A 224 -4.23 -2.40 2.18
CA PHE A 224 -5.18 -2.23 1.08
C PHE A 224 -4.83 -3.05 -0.17
N ASN A 225 -3.64 -3.63 -0.23
CA ASN A 225 -3.13 -4.26 -1.45
C ASN A 225 -4.10 -5.29 -2.03
N LYS A 226 -4.75 -6.07 -1.18
CA LYS A 226 -5.73 -7.08 -1.62
C LYS A 226 -6.97 -6.47 -2.27
N PHE A 227 -7.44 -5.33 -1.75
CA PHE A 227 -8.58 -4.65 -2.33
C PHE A 227 -8.24 -4.04 -3.70
N ILE A 228 -7.10 -3.36 -3.81
CA ILE A 228 -6.66 -2.76 -5.07
C ILE A 228 -6.56 -3.83 -6.16
N MET A 229 -5.91 -4.96 -5.86
CA MET A 229 -5.83 -6.09 -6.79
C MET A 229 -7.21 -6.66 -7.15
N TRP A 230 -8.11 -6.77 -6.18
CA TRP A 230 -9.47 -7.25 -6.44
C TRP A 230 -10.24 -6.29 -7.36
N ASN A 231 -10.17 -5.00 -7.09
CA ASN A 231 -10.85 -3.97 -7.88
C ASN A 231 -10.34 -3.94 -9.32
N ASP A 232 -9.03 -4.04 -9.50
CA ASP A 232 -8.42 -4.11 -10.84
C ASP A 232 -8.90 -5.34 -11.61
N ILE A 233 -8.84 -6.52 -11.01
CA ILE A 233 -9.32 -7.77 -11.62
C ILE A 233 -10.82 -7.69 -11.91
N HIS A 234 -11.62 -7.16 -10.97
CA HIS A 234 -13.07 -7.04 -11.13
C HIS A 234 -13.45 -6.15 -12.33
N ASN A 235 -12.81 -4.98 -12.43
CA ASN A 235 -13.09 -4.01 -13.48
C ASN A 235 -12.54 -4.44 -14.85
N ASN A 236 -11.50 -5.23 -14.89
CA ASN A 236 -10.83 -5.66 -16.12
C ASN A 236 -11.05 -7.16 -16.46
N ALA A 237 -11.96 -7.85 -15.77
CA ALA A 237 -12.18 -9.29 -15.94
C ALA A 237 -12.39 -9.69 -17.41
N ASN A 238 -13.23 -8.95 -18.15
CA ASN A 238 -13.50 -9.21 -19.56
C ASN A 238 -12.27 -9.02 -20.47
N LYS A 239 -11.37 -8.09 -20.13
CA LYS A 239 -10.12 -7.89 -20.88
C LYS A 239 -9.11 -8.97 -20.54
N LEU A 240 -9.04 -9.37 -19.28
CA LEU A 240 -8.13 -10.41 -18.81
C LEU A 240 -8.42 -11.76 -19.46
N THR A 241 -9.71 -12.13 -19.59
CA THR A 241 -10.12 -13.39 -20.24
C THR A 241 -9.87 -13.42 -21.75
N GLN A 242 -9.62 -12.28 -22.40
CA GLN A 242 -9.24 -12.24 -23.81
C GLN A 242 -7.76 -12.63 -24.03
N ASN A 243 -6.93 -12.55 -23.01
CA ASN A 243 -5.55 -12.99 -23.09
C ASN A 243 -5.49 -14.52 -22.99
N LYS A 244 -4.91 -15.18 -23.99
CA LYS A 244 -4.83 -16.66 -24.07
C LYS A 244 -4.11 -17.29 -22.87
N ILE A 245 -3.06 -16.66 -22.34
CA ILE A 245 -2.31 -17.15 -21.18
C ILE A 245 -3.19 -17.07 -19.92
N VAL A 246 -3.85 -15.93 -19.69
CA VAL A 246 -4.76 -15.74 -18.56
C VAL A 246 -5.95 -16.68 -18.65
N SER A 247 -6.55 -16.83 -19.83
CA SER A 247 -7.63 -17.80 -20.09
C SER A 247 -7.20 -19.23 -19.76
N SER A 248 -6.01 -19.62 -20.20
CA SER A 248 -5.44 -20.94 -19.91
C SER A 248 -5.25 -21.18 -18.39
N LEU A 249 -4.77 -20.19 -17.68
CA LEU A 249 -4.61 -20.27 -16.21
C LEU A 249 -5.97 -20.41 -15.50
N ILE A 250 -6.99 -19.68 -15.97
CA ILE A 250 -8.34 -19.75 -15.41
C ILE A 250 -8.97 -21.11 -15.68
N ASN A 251 -8.84 -21.62 -16.91
CA ASN A 251 -9.47 -22.86 -17.36
C ASN A 251 -8.67 -24.11 -16.98
N GLY A 252 -7.44 -23.96 -16.51
CA GLY A 252 -6.54 -25.08 -16.19
C GLY A 252 -6.12 -25.89 -17.42
N LYS A 253 -6.19 -25.29 -18.61
CA LYS A 253 -5.81 -25.91 -19.89
C LYS A 253 -4.95 -24.95 -20.69
N ILE A 254 -3.90 -25.47 -21.34
CA ILE A 254 -3.06 -24.67 -22.22
C ILE A 254 -3.85 -24.38 -23.49
N GLU A 255 -4.13 -23.09 -23.74
CA GLU A 255 -4.90 -22.59 -24.90
C GLU A 255 -4.02 -21.83 -25.91
N TRP A 256 -2.69 -21.78 -25.69
CA TRP A 256 -1.75 -21.23 -26.66
C TRP A 256 -0.95 -22.37 -27.30
N ASP A 257 -0.48 -22.13 -28.51
CA ASP A 257 0.42 -23.06 -29.21
C ASP A 257 1.75 -23.11 -28.45
N ALA A 258 1.88 -24.10 -27.57
CA ALA A 258 3.17 -24.45 -27.02
C ALA A 258 3.97 -25.05 -28.21
N THR A 259 4.94 -24.31 -28.72
CA THR A 259 5.84 -24.83 -29.75
C THR A 259 6.56 -26.04 -29.16
N THR A 260 6.27 -27.20 -29.72
CA THR A 260 6.84 -28.50 -29.32
C THR A 260 8.25 -28.74 -29.88
N GLU A 261 8.78 -27.80 -30.66
CA GLU A 261 10.15 -27.90 -31.12
C GLU A 261 11.11 -27.54 -29.98
N GLU A 262 11.64 -28.55 -29.34
CA GLU A 262 12.77 -28.39 -28.41
C GLU A 262 13.95 -27.84 -29.22
N ILE A 263 14.37 -26.64 -28.88
CA ILE A 263 15.63 -26.07 -29.41
C ILE A 263 16.74 -26.75 -28.64
N ASP A 264 17.35 -27.77 -29.25
CA ASP A 264 18.49 -28.40 -28.64
C ASP A 264 19.78 -27.61 -28.84
N ALA A 265 20.81 -27.90 -28.06
CA ALA A 265 22.10 -27.22 -28.17
C ALA A 265 22.70 -27.31 -29.60
N THR A 266 22.38 -28.36 -30.37
CA THR A 266 22.83 -28.60 -31.74
C THR A 266 22.20 -27.63 -32.74
N TYR A 267 20.95 -27.21 -32.51
CA TYR A 267 20.29 -26.18 -33.30
C TYR A 267 20.93 -24.80 -33.03
N MET A 268 21.18 -24.49 -31.75
CA MET A 268 21.78 -23.23 -31.38
C MET A 268 23.19 -23.05 -31.96
N ASP A 269 24.00 -24.10 -31.99
CA ASP A 269 25.35 -24.09 -32.56
C ASP A 269 25.37 -23.86 -34.10
N LYS A 270 24.29 -24.22 -34.81
CA LYS A 270 24.21 -24.13 -36.27
C LYS A 270 23.52 -22.85 -36.75
N GLU A 271 22.49 -22.39 -36.06
CA GLU A 271 21.58 -21.34 -36.54
C GLU A 271 21.84 -19.98 -35.87
N LEU A 272 22.44 -19.96 -34.67
CA LEU A 272 22.74 -18.71 -33.99
C LEU A 272 23.98 -18.01 -34.50
N SER A 273 23.80 -16.81 -35.06
CA SER A 273 24.91 -15.89 -35.27
C SER A 273 25.28 -15.20 -33.96
N PRO A 274 26.57 -14.96 -33.68
CA PRO A 274 27.00 -14.13 -32.55
C PRO A 274 26.42 -12.71 -32.53
N ALA A 275 25.86 -12.25 -33.64
CA ALA A 275 25.16 -10.97 -33.72
C ALA A 275 23.73 -11.01 -33.21
N ASP A 276 23.10 -12.18 -33.08
CA ASP A 276 21.70 -12.31 -32.74
C ASP A 276 21.43 -12.25 -31.21
N ILE A 277 22.47 -12.56 -30.42
CA ILE A 277 22.39 -12.53 -28.95
C ILE A 277 23.55 -11.72 -28.37
N VAL A 278 23.19 -10.74 -27.55
CA VAL A 278 24.14 -9.95 -26.77
C VAL A 278 24.26 -10.53 -25.37
N LEU A 279 25.46 -10.90 -24.95
CA LEU A 279 25.72 -11.46 -23.63
C LEU A 279 26.55 -10.50 -22.76
N PRO A 280 25.92 -9.46 -22.15
CA PRO A 280 26.65 -8.59 -21.24
C PRO A 280 27.14 -9.31 -19.98
N ILE A 281 26.51 -10.43 -19.62
CA ILE A 281 26.90 -11.31 -18.53
C ILE A 281 27.06 -12.73 -19.09
N ILE A 282 28.11 -13.42 -18.70
CA ILE A 282 28.37 -14.81 -19.13
C ILE A 282 27.17 -15.69 -18.83
N ALA A 283 26.78 -16.53 -19.79
CA ALA A 283 25.66 -17.48 -19.66
C ALA A 283 26.12 -18.88 -20.04
N ASP A 284 25.53 -19.90 -19.41
CA ASP A 284 25.65 -21.28 -19.81
C ASP A 284 24.64 -21.64 -20.92
N SER A 285 24.72 -22.87 -21.45
CA SER A 285 23.88 -23.31 -22.56
C SER A 285 22.38 -23.21 -22.25
N SER A 286 21.97 -23.63 -21.05
CA SER A 286 20.55 -23.60 -20.65
C SER A 286 20.02 -22.17 -20.42
N GLN A 287 20.89 -21.28 -19.94
CA GLN A 287 20.58 -19.86 -19.83
C GLN A 287 20.48 -19.21 -21.22
N LEU A 288 21.38 -19.59 -22.16
CA LEU A 288 21.35 -19.10 -23.51
C LEU A 288 20.06 -19.50 -24.26
N GLU A 289 19.61 -20.72 -24.09
CA GLU A 289 18.34 -21.21 -24.60
C GLU A 289 17.16 -20.35 -24.09
N ALA A 290 17.10 -20.09 -22.79
CA ALA A 290 16.05 -19.24 -22.19
C ALA A 290 16.11 -17.80 -22.73
N ILE A 291 17.30 -17.24 -22.98
CA ILE A 291 17.49 -15.92 -23.56
C ILE A 291 16.95 -15.91 -25.00
N TYR A 292 17.33 -16.92 -25.79
CA TYR A 292 16.89 -17.05 -27.19
C TYR A 292 15.36 -17.16 -27.29
N GLU A 293 14.75 -18.04 -26.53
CA GLU A 293 13.29 -18.22 -26.51
C GLU A 293 12.54 -16.94 -26.11
N ALA A 294 13.05 -16.23 -25.10
CA ALA A 294 12.44 -14.97 -24.67
C ALA A 294 12.47 -13.87 -25.74
N VAL A 295 13.55 -13.80 -26.52
CA VAL A 295 13.69 -12.84 -27.63
C VAL A 295 12.72 -13.17 -28.78
N HIS A 296 12.41 -14.45 -28.98
CA HIS A 296 11.52 -14.95 -30.03
C HIS A 296 10.05 -15.05 -29.57
N ASP A 297 9.65 -14.25 -28.53
CA ASP A 297 8.29 -14.11 -28.05
C ASP A 297 7.64 -15.40 -27.52
N LYS A 298 8.44 -16.38 -27.10
CA LYS A 298 7.92 -17.60 -26.48
C LYS A 298 7.52 -17.38 -25.03
N THR A 299 6.47 -18.07 -24.62
CA THR A 299 5.99 -18.12 -23.25
C THR A 299 6.46 -19.40 -22.60
N PHE A 300 7.25 -19.29 -21.54
CA PHE A 300 7.82 -20.47 -20.83
C PHE A 300 7.97 -20.20 -19.34
N ILE A 301 8.28 -21.26 -18.59
CA ILE A 301 8.58 -21.24 -17.17
C ILE A 301 10.06 -21.56 -16.98
N LEU A 302 10.80 -20.62 -16.40
CA LEU A 302 12.20 -20.82 -16.04
C LEU A 302 12.33 -21.28 -14.59
N HIS A 303 12.59 -22.56 -14.38
CA HIS A 303 12.90 -23.11 -13.07
C HIS A 303 14.39 -23.06 -12.77
N GLY A 304 14.75 -22.68 -11.55
CA GLY A 304 16.13 -22.74 -11.09
C GLY A 304 16.21 -22.63 -9.57
N PRO A 305 16.91 -23.52 -8.87
CA PRO A 305 17.20 -23.39 -7.45
C PRO A 305 17.97 -22.10 -7.12
N PRO A 306 18.05 -21.69 -5.84
CA PRO A 306 18.95 -20.61 -5.45
C PRO A 306 20.40 -20.89 -5.90
N GLY A 307 21.06 -19.88 -6.45
CA GLY A 307 22.47 -19.99 -6.92
C GLY A 307 22.67 -20.42 -8.37
N THR A 308 21.63 -20.79 -9.12
CA THR A 308 21.73 -21.22 -10.53
C THR A 308 21.81 -20.07 -11.55
N GLY A 309 22.05 -18.83 -11.12
CA GLY A 309 22.18 -17.70 -12.03
C GLY A 309 20.88 -17.10 -12.58
N LYS A 310 19.69 -17.41 -12.02
CA LYS A 310 18.41 -16.85 -12.49
C LYS A 310 18.44 -15.34 -12.71
N SER A 311 19.01 -14.58 -11.78
CA SER A 311 19.10 -13.13 -11.93
C SER A 311 20.03 -12.70 -13.05
N GLN A 312 21.04 -13.51 -13.39
CA GLN A 312 21.90 -13.29 -14.56
C GLN A 312 21.13 -13.54 -15.86
N THR A 313 20.41 -14.65 -15.91
CA THR A 313 19.54 -14.98 -17.05
C THR A 313 18.50 -13.91 -17.30
N ILE A 314 17.79 -13.45 -16.26
CA ILE A 314 16.81 -12.35 -16.35
C ILE A 314 17.48 -11.06 -16.85
N THR A 315 18.66 -10.72 -16.35
CA THR A 315 19.39 -9.51 -16.81
C THR A 315 19.74 -9.62 -18.29
N ASN A 316 20.23 -10.77 -18.74
CA ASN A 316 20.55 -11.00 -20.16
C ASN A 316 19.27 -11.00 -21.03
N ILE A 317 18.16 -11.58 -20.57
CA ILE A 317 16.87 -11.53 -21.27
C ILE A 317 16.43 -10.07 -21.45
N ILE A 318 16.49 -9.26 -20.40
CA ILE A 318 16.14 -7.83 -20.48
C ILE A 318 17.05 -7.09 -21.44
N ALA A 319 18.37 -7.31 -21.35
CA ALA A 319 19.35 -6.67 -22.24
C ALA A 319 19.09 -7.01 -23.71
N ASN A 320 18.84 -8.28 -24.03
CA ASN A 320 18.52 -8.73 -25.39
C ASN A 320 17.18 -8.20 -25.89
N ALA A 321 16.16 -8.17 -25.04
CA ALA A 321 14.88 -7.59 -25.40
C ALA A 321 14.98 -6.09 -25.72
N LEU A 322 15.76 -5.33 -24.95
CA LEU A 322 16.05 -3.92 -25.22
C LEU A 322 16.86 -3.75 -26.51
N TYR A 323 17.88 -4.58 -26.74
CA TYR A 323 18.65 -4.58 -27.96
C TYR A 323 17.79 -4.78 -29.22
N ASN A 324 16.76 -5.65 -29.09
CA ASN A 324 15.79 -5.90 -30.15
C ASN A 324 14.61 -4.90 -30.16
N GLY A 325 14.73 -3.76 -29.47
CA GLY A 325 13.73 -2.70 -29.47
C GLY A 325 12.42 -3.04 -28.73
N LYS A 326 12.42 -4.10 -27.91
CA LYS A 326 11.24 -4.53 -27.15
C LYS A 326 11.09 -3.73 -25.83
N ARG A 327 9.87 -3.60 -25.37
CA ARG A 327 9.57 -3.08 -24.03
C ARG A 327 9.43 -4.25 -23.06
N VAL A 328 10.07 -4.14 -21.91
CA VAL A 328 10.08 -5.19 -20.90
C VAL A 328 9.38 -4.71 -19.63
N LEU A 329 8.44 -5.49 -19.12
CA LEU A 329 7.87 -5.33 -17.80
C LEU A 329 8.40 -6.46 -16.91
N PHE A 330 9.23 -6.11 -15.92
CA PHE A 330 9.71 -7.04 -14.91
C PHE A 330 8.92 -6.85 -13.61
N VAL A 331 8.24 -7.89 -13.15
CA VAL A 331 7.38 -7.86 -11.96
C VAL A 331 7.93 -8.84 -10.92
N ALA A 332 8.04 -8.39 -9.66
CA ALA A 332 8.38 -9.24 -8.54
C ALA A 332 7.59 -8.83 -7.30
N GLU A 333 7.28 -9.78 -6.44
CA GLU A 333 6.56 -9.56 -5.18
C GLU A 333 7.40 -8.75 -4.18
N LYS A 334 8.71 -9.02 -4.13
CA LYS A 334 9.63 -8.42 -3.16
C LYS A 334 10.57 -7.40 -3.81
N MET A 335 10.71 -6.27 -3.14
CA MET A 335 11.67 -5.22 -3.51
C MET A 335 13.09 -5.73 -3.70
N ALA A 336 13.54 -6.65 -2.84
CA ALA A 336 14.88 -7.23 -2.93
C ALA A 336 15.14 -7.89 -4.30
N ALA A 337 14.14 -8.55 -4.88
CA ALA A 337 14.27 -9.18 -6.20
C ALA A 337 14.40 -8.13 -7.31
N LEU A 338 13.59 -7.05 -7.25
CA LEU A 338 13.70 -5.92 -8.20
C LEU A 338 15.06 -5.26 -8.11
N SER A 339 15.53 -4.95 -6.90
CA SER A 339 16.82 -4.27 -6.67
C SER A 339 18.02 -5.10 -7.16
N VAL A 340 17.98 -6.43 -7.03
CA VAL A 340 19.06 -7.30 -7.56
C VAL A 340 19.17 -7.19 -9.07
N VAL A 341 18.05 -7.24 -9.79
CA VAL A 341 18.05 -7.13 -11.26
C VAL A 341 18.44 -5.72 -11.70
N GLN A 342 17.91 -4.69 -11.04
CA GLN A 342 18.23 -3.30 -11.32
C GLN A 342 19.72 -3.01 -11.14
N ASN A 343 20.33 -3.45 -10.04
CA ASN A 343 21.76 -3.26 -9.80
C ASN A 343 22.63 -3.97 -10.86
N ARG A 344 22.20 -5.13 -11.35
CA ARG A 344 22.89 -5.82 -12.45
C ARG A 344 22.77 -5.07 -13.78
N LEU A 345 21.58 -4.56 -14.10
CA LEU A 345 21.35 -3.73 -15.28
C LEU A 345 22.16 -2.43 -15.21
N ALA A 346 22.25 -1.83 -14.02
CA ALA A 346 23.09 -0.65 -13.80
C ALA A 346 24.58 -0.96 -14.02
N ALA A 347 25.07 -2.11 -13.54
CA ALA A 347 26.46 -2.52 -13.72
C ALA A 347 26.87 -2.73 -15.18
N ILE A 348 25.94 -3.02 -16.07
CA ILE A 348 26.16 -3.15 -17.52
C ILE A 348 25.74 -1.90 -18.31
N GLY A 349 25.48 -0.76 -17.62
CA GLY A 349 25.16 0.53 -18.24
C GLY A 349 23.73 0.73 -18.70
N LEU A 350 22.80 -0.15 -18.36
CA LEU A 350 21.39 -0.09 -18.78
C LEU A 350 20.47 0.64 -17.80
N ALA A 351 20.99 1.16 -16.68
CA ALA A 351 20.19 1.89 -15.68
C ALA A 351 19.32 3.02 -16.27
N PRO A 352 19.80 3.86 -17.19
CA PRO A 352 19.01 4.95 -17.74
C PRO A 352 17.77 4.50 -18.52
N PHE A 353 17.74 3.26 -18.99
CA PHE A 353 16.61 2.68 -19.72
C PHE A 353 15.63 1.91 -18.84
N CYS A 354 15.86 1.90 -17.52
CA CYS A 354 15.05 1.20 -16.54
C CYS A 354 14.24 2.19 -15.70
N LEU A 355 12.93 2.11 -15.75
CA LEU A 355 12.04 2.86 -14.86
C LEU A 355 11.62 1.98 -13.69
N GLU A 356 12.05 2.34 -12.48
CA GLU A 356 11.70 1.65 -11.26
C GLU A 356 10.39 2.23 -10.69
N ILE A 357 9.34 1.41 -10.66
CA ILE A 357 8.01 1.82 -10.15
C ILE A 357 7.67 0.98 -8.94
N HIS A 358 7.71 1.56 -7.75
CA HIS A 358 7.19 0.96 -6.55
C HIS A 358 6.43 1.98 -5.69
N SER A 359 5.47 1.46 -4.92
CA SER A 359 4.45 2.24 -4.25
C SER A 359 4.96 3.34 -3.29
N ASN A 360 6.22 3.27 -2.82
CA ASN A 360 6.68 4.16 -1.75
C ASN A 360 8.01 4.88 -1.99
N LYS A 361 8.70 4.64 -3.10
CA LYS A 361 9.94 5.36 -3.42
C LYS A 361 9.83 6.22 -4.67
N THR A 362 8.80 6.01 -5.45
CA THR A 362 8.67 6.68 -6.74
C THR A 362 8.00 8.03 -6.56
N LYS A 363 8.79 9.01 -6.09
CA LYS A 363 8.35 10.42 -6.14
C LYS A 363 8.13 10.81 -7.60
N LYS A 364 7.06 11.55 -7.88
CA LYS A 364 6.79 12.08 -9.22
C LYS A 364 8.02 12.79 -9.81
N SER A 365 8.76 13.52 -8.97
CA SER A 365 10.01 14.18 -9.35
C SER A 365 11.11 13.19 -9.78
N ALA A 366 11.25 12.03 -9.12
CA ALA A 366 12.22 11.01 -9.47
C ALA A 366 11.92 10.37 -10.82
N VAL A 367 10.63 10.05 -11.08
CA VAL A 367 10.18 9.53 -12.38
C VAL A 367 10.47 10.53 -13.49
N ILE A 368 10.15 11.80 -13.29
CA ILE A 368 10.41 12.86 -14.27
C ILE A 368 11.92 13.03 -14.52
N SER A 369 12.74 12.99 -13.46
CA SER A 369 14.20 13.09 -13.59
C SER A 369 14.77 11.91 -14.40
N GLN A 370 14.31 10.69 -14.14
CA GLN A 370 14.75 9.50 -14.86
C GLN A 370 14.34 9.53 -16.34
N LEU A 371 13.09 9.92 -16.64
CA LEU A 371 12.64 10.10 -18.02
C LEU A 371 13.45 11.18 -18.76
N LYS A 372 13.81 12.27 -18.07
CA LYS A 372 14.67 13.32 -18.62
C LYS A 372 16.06 12.79 -18.95
N GLU A 373 16.69 12.06 -18.02
CA GLU A 373 18.00 11.44 -18.21
C GLU A 373 18.01 10.51 -19.43
N THR A 374 17.02 9.62 -19.56
CA THR A 374 16.85 8.75 -20.72
C THR A 374 16.76 9.54 -22.03
N THR A 375 15.98 10.64 -22.01
CA THR A 375 15.79 11.48 -23.21
C THR A 375 17.05 12.20 -23.61
N GLU A 376 17.91 12.59 -22.67
CA GLU A 376 19.17 13.25 -22.94
C GLU A 376 20.20 12.29 -23.59
N ILE A 377 20.23 11.01 -23.17
CA ILE A 377 21.10 9.97 -23.77
C ILE A 377 20.69 9.67 -25.23
N ILE A 378 19.38 9.60 -25.51
CA ILE A 378 18.88 9.32 -26.87
C ILE A 378 19.21 10.49 -27.86
N ARG A 379 19.48 11.69 -27.34
CA ARG A 379 19.80 12.86 -28.14
C ARG A 379 21.29 13.02 -28.47
N GLN A 380 22.16 12.27 -27.83
CA GLN A 380 23.60 12.22 -28.12
C GLN A 380 23.91 11.15 -29.18
#